data_68e684801f91c29601faced06254a026
#
_entry.id   68e684801f91c29601faced06254a026
#
_cell.length_a   1.000
_cell.length_b   1.000
_cell.length_c   1.000
_cell.angle_alpha   90.00
_cell.angle_beta   90.00
_cell.angle_gamma   90.00
#
_symmetry.space_group_name_H-M   'P 1'
#
loop_
_entity.id
_entity.type
_entity.pdbx_description
1 polymer ?
#
loop_
_entity_poly.entity_id
_entity_poly.type
_entity_poly.pdbx_seq_one_letter_code
_entity_poly.pdbx_strand_id
1 'polypeptide(L)'
;MEQKNKKKISTQTIIKLLLAVVLLGLSAFLLKGDVWTFWTWWLLAGVMGFAAMPVTGRLIWRFEDKGWIFSKVLAIAATGFLTWFLTAIRLIPFNALTCAAVTILCAVICFFLLRKESKEKTECFPVDRISLIYWEELLFFLAFLMWTYLAGFRPAAYGTEKFMDYGFMEAMMRSTTLPARDLWYSEGHINYYYGGQYFAVFLTKLSHTKVELTYNLMRTFVAGLAFAMPFSLVYQMMSDRMKGLQKSEKVIKGLPFAAGFTAGTAVSIAGNMHYVIYAQIIPLIEKLTGKEVSSYWFPDATRYIGYNPYREEDRTIHEFPCYSFVLGDLHAHVVNIMFVLLVIALLYVWLRGVRKKTVPVETSMKDGKFWKEQLLMPHLLVISALLGMFQWTNFWDFVIYYVVTLGTVLFANIIRFQGKIKKIMVVTFAQMAEIYLLAYLVILPFTLQFDTMVDGIGIAKYHSYFYQLLVLWGLPAVFTITFVISILWEKLRGMEHKSLYRLMKAIRTADLFAIIMGLCAIGLVVIPEFVYVRDIYENGNARANTMFKLTYQAYIMFALTMGYGIYRLLAVSRQKVFKIISGICLFFLIWTVGYFGKS
;
A
#
# COMPACT_ATOMS: atom_id res chain seq x y z
N MET A 1 10.13 -51.00 22.00
CA MET A 1 11.05 -49.86 22.21
C MET A 1 11.05 -49.00 20.96
N GLU A 2 10.18 -48.00 20.89
CA GLU A 2 10.15 -47.03 19.80
C GLU A 2 11.31 -46.04 19.99
N GLN A 3 12.29 -46.07 19.09
CA GLN A 3 13.30 -45.01 19.02
C GLN A 3 12.61 -43.70 18.59
N LYS A 4 12.35 -42.80 19.56
CA LYS A 4 12.04 -41.39 19.31
C LYS A 4 13.21 -40.77 18.51
N ASN A 5 13.07 -40.69 17.19
CA ASN A 5 13.96 -39.91 16.32
C ASN A 5 13.95 -38.45 16.78
N LYS A 6 14.89 -38.05 17.62
CA LYS A 6 15.17 -36.63 17.93
C LYS A 6 15.60 -35.97 16.63
N LYS A 7 14.67 -35.27 15.94
CA LYS A 7 15.00 -34.42 14.79
C LYS A 7 16.08 -33.42 15.24
N LYS A 8 17.32 -33.59 14.80
CA LYS A 8 18.38 -32.59 15.01
C LYS A 8 17.92 -31.27 14.41
N ILE A 9 17.92 -30.19 15.21
CA ILE A 9 17.64 -28.85 14.76
C ILE A 9 18.63 -28.48 13.67
N SER A 10 18.18 -27.99 12.51
CA SER A 10 19.08 -27.67 11.41
C SER A 10 19.94 -26.44 11.76
N THR A 11 21.16 -26.37 11.25
CA THR A 11 22.05 -25.20 11.41
C THR A 11 21.36 -23.89 10.97
N GLN A 12 20.56 -23.94 9.90
CA GLN A 12 19.78 -22.79 9.43
C GLN A 12 18.75 -22.33 10.46
N THR A 13 18.10 -23.25 11.17
CA THR A 13 17.14 -22.91 12.23
C THR A 13 17.84 -22.24 13.40
N ILE A 14 19.02 -22.74 13.79
CA ILE A 14 19.84 -22.14 14.85
C ILE A 14 20.26 -20.71 14.48
N ILE A 15 20.74 -20.49 13.26
CA ILE A 15 21.12 -19.16 12.77
C ILE A 15 19.93 -18.19 12.82
N LYS A 16 18.75 -18.63 12.39
CA LYS A 16 17.53 -17.80 12.43
C LYS A 16 17.14 -17.43 13.86
N LEU A 17 17.22 -18.36 14.79
CA LEU A 17 16.93 -18.10 16.22
C LEU A 17 17.94 -17.14 16.83
N LEU A 18 19.25 -17.34 16.55
CA LEU A 18 20.30 -16.43 17.01
C LEU A 18 20.08 -15.01 16.47
N LEU A 19 19.75 -14.87 15.18
CA LEU A 19 19.46 -13.56 14.57
C LEU A 19 18.25 -12.89 15.25
N ALA A 20 17.18 -13.64 15.53
CA ALA A 20 16.03 -13.10 16.24
C ALA A 20 16.40 -12.61 17.65
N VAL A 21 17.18 -13.39 18.41
CA VAL A 21 17.64 -12.99 19.75
C VAL A 21 18.54 -11.75 19.69
N VAL A 22 19.46 -11.69 18.73
CA VAL A 22 20.32 -10.50 18.53
C VAL A 22 19.49 -9.27 18.22
N LEU A 23 18.46 -9.38 17.39
CA LEU A 23 17.59 -8.25 17.05
C LEU A 23 16.73 -7.78 18.23
N LEU A 24 16.23 -8.72 19.04
CA LEU A 24 15.53 -8.35 20.28
C LEU A 24 16.47 -7.63 21.25
N GLY A 25 17.70 -8.11 21.43
CA GLY A 25 18.73 -7.44 22.22
C GLY A 25 19.10 -6.06 21.68
N LEU A 26 19.27 -5.95 20.35
CA LEU A 26 19.55 -4.68 19.67
C LEU A 26 18.40 -3.68 19.87
N SER A 27 17.15 -4.11 19.73
CA SER A 27 16.00 -3.22 19.95
C SER A 27 15.93 -2.73 21.40
N ALA A 28 16.23 -3.58 22.38
CA ALA A 28 16.31 -3.18 23.78
C ALA A 28 17.43 -2.14 24.04
N PHE A 29 18.58 -2.35 23.41
CA PHE A 29 19.71 -1.43 23.51
C PHE A 29 19.41 -0.07 22.88
N LEU A 30 18.80 -0.04 21.70
CA LEU A 30 18.52 1.18 20.94
C LEU A 30 17.36 2.00 21.54
N LEU A 31 16.26 1.33 21.92
CA LEU A 31 15.02 1.99 22.36
C LEU A 31 14.94 2.20 23.87
N LYS A 32 15.81 1.56 24.64
CA LYS A 32 15.87 1.70 26.11
C LYS A 32 14.49 1.50 26.76
N GLY A 33 13.99 2.50 27.51
CA GLY A 33 12.68 2.44 28.19
C GLY A 33 11.48 2.28 27.27
N ASP A 34 11.55 2.77 26.03
CA ASP A 34 10.44 2.74 25.07
C ASP A 34 10.28 1.37 24.38
N VAL A 35 11.25 0.46 24.57
CA VAL A 35 11.26 -0.87 23.96
C VAL A 35 9.99 -1.69 24.32
N TRP A 36 9.45 -1.51 25.52
CA TRP A 36 8.25 -2.21 25.96
C TRP A 36 7.02 -1.83 25.14
N THR A 37 6.85 -0.54 24.83
CA THR A 37 5.77 -0.06 23.97
C THR A 37 5.94 -0.58 22.53
N PHE A 38 7.16 -0.57 22.01
CA PHE A 38 7.50 -1.11 20.69
C PHE A 38 7.20 -2.62 20.59
N TRP A 39 7.65 -3.43 21.56
CA TRP A 39 7.37 -4.86 21.57
C TRP A 39 5.88 -5.16 21.76
N THR A 40 5.19 -4.39 22.60
CA THR A 40 3.74 -4.55 22.80
C THR A 40 2.99 -4.37 21.47
N TRP A 41 3.31 -3.35 20.70
CA TRP A 41 2.66 -3.12 19.41
C TRP A 41 3.03 -4.19 18.37
N TRP A 42 4.28 -4.58 18.31
CA TRP A 42 4.73 -5.65 17.41
C TRP A 42 4.05 -6.99 17.73
N LEU A 43 4.02 -7.37 19.01
CA LEU A 43 3.37 -8.60 19.48
C LEU A 43 1.85 -8.55 19.29
N LEU A 44 1.21 -7.44 19.63
CA LEU A 44 -0.23 -7.23 19.44
C LEU A 44 -0.62 -7.43 17.97
N ALA A 45 0.10 -6.77 17.05
CA ALA A 45 -0.14 -6.95 15.62
C ALA A 45 0.09 -8.40 15.18
N GLY A 46 1.11 -9.08 15.73
CA GLY A 46 1.39 -10.50 15.49
C GLY A 46 0.25 -11.41 15.94
N VAL A 47 -0.24 -11.20 17.16
CA VAL A 47 -1.36 -11.97 17.73
C VAL A 47 -2.65 -11.73 16.95
N MET A 48 -2.97 -10.46 16.66
CA MET A 48 -4.15 -10.10 15.86
C MET A 48 -4.08 -10.73 14.46
N GLY A 49 -2.92 -10.64 13.81
CA GLY A 49 -2.69 -11.24 12.49
C GLY A 49 -2.83 -12.76 12.52
N PHE A 50 -2.24 -13.42 13.52
CA PHE A 50 -2.38 -14.86 13.69
C PHE A 50 -3.85 -15.30 13.89
N ALA A 51 -4.60 -14.57 14.71
CA ALA A 51 -6.03 -14.82 14.91
C ALA A 51 -6.86 -14.62 13.63
N ALA A 52 -6.44 -13.71 12.73
CA ALA A 52 -7.13 -13.43 11.46
C ALA A 52 -6.74 -14.40 10.33
N MET A 53 -5.72 -15.25 10.49
CA MET A 53 -5.26 -16.18 9.43
C MET A 53 -6.37 -17.05 8.83
N PRO A 54 -7.36 -17.55 9.58
CA PRO A 54 -8.47 -18.33 8.99
C PRO A 54 -9.22 -17.56 7.90
N VAL A 55 -9.37 -16.25 8.05
CA VAL A 55 -9.99 -15.37 7.03
C VAL A 55 -8.99 -14.96 5.96
N THR A 56 -7.82 -14.47 6.38
CA THR A 56 -6.78 -14.00 5.46
C THR A 56 -6.29 -15.11 4.54
N GLY A 57 -6.03 -16.30 5.09
CA GLY A 57 -5.58 -17.44 4.30
C GLY A 57 -6.61 -17.94 3.28
N ARG A 58 -7.91 -17.66 3.48
CA ARG A 58 -8.96 -17.90 2.47
C ARG A 58 -9.03 -16.79 1.44
N LEU A 59 -8.89 -15.55 1.84
CA LEU A 59 -8.88 -14.41 0.93
C LEU A 59 -7.60 -14.38 0.09
N ILE A 60 -6.43 -14.57 0.73
CA ILE A 60 -5.11 -14.48 0.09
C ILE A 60 -4.50 -15.89 -0.13
N TRP A 61 -5.34 -16.92 -0.28
CA TRP A 61 -4.93 -18.32 -0.37
C TRP A 61 -3.90 -18.66 -1.45
N ARG A 62 -3.77 -17.79 -2.45
CA ARG A 62 -2.86 -17.97 -3.58
C ARG A 62 -1.44 -17.47 -3.31
N PHE A 63 -1.20 -16.77 -2.20
CA PHE A 63 0.15 -16.42 -1.78
C PHE A 63 0.80 -17.62 -1.11
N GLU A 64 2.12 -17.70 -1.21
CA GLU A 64 2.88 -18.79 -0.60
C GLU A 64 2.85 -18.73 0.92
N ASP A 65 2.84 -17.52 1.50
CA ASP A 65 2.69 -17.22 2.93
C ASP A 65 1.22 -17.14 3.40
N LYS A 66 0.24 -17.37 2.50
CA LYS A 66 -1.20 -17.18 2.75
C LYS A 66 -1.57 -15.76 3.22
N GLY A 67 -0.74 -14.77 2.92
CA GLY A 67 -0.96 -13.38 3.29
C GLY A 67 -0.62 -13.07 4.74
N TRP A 68 0.41 -13.69 5.29
CA TRP A 68 0.83 -13.52 6.69
C TRP A 68 0.99 -12.06 7.09
N ILE A 69 1.78 -11.28 6.34
CA ILE A 69 1.98 -9.87 6.70
C ILE A 69 0.70 -9.03 6.53
N PHE A 70 -0.14 -9.36 5.55
CA PHE A 70 -1.43 -8.72 5.31
C PHE A 70 -2.47 -9.05 6.39
N SER A 71 -2.33 -10.18 7.09
CA SER A 71 -3.26 -10.59 8.15
C SER A 71 -3.30 -9.60 9.31
N LYS A 72 -2.16 -8.98 9.64
CA LYS A 72 -2.05 -7.95 10.67
C LYS A 72 -2.92 -6.73 10.32
N VAL A 73 -2.80 -6.26 9.08
CA VAL A 73 -3.54 -5.09 8.60
C VAL A 73 -5.02 -5.40 8.43
N LEU A 74 -5.37 -6.59 7.93
CA LEU A 74 -6.77 -7.02 7.83
C LEU A 74 -7.43 -7.13 9.22
N ALA A 75 -6.70 -7.66 10.23
CA ALA A 75 -7.19 -7.73 11.60
C ALA A 75 -7.42 -6.33 12.19
N ILE A 76 -6.46 -5.42 12.06
CA ILE A 76 -6.56 -4.03 12.52
C ILE A 76 -7.74 -3.33 11.82
N ALA A 77 -7.85 -3.46 10.49
CA ALA A 77 -8.95 -2.88 9.72
C ALA A 77 -10.30 -3.41 10.19
N ALA A 78 -10.47 -4.73 10.29
CA ALA A 78 -11.75 -5.34 10.65
C ALA A 78 -12.17 -5.00 12.08
N THR A 79 -11.27 -5.18 13.06
CA THR A 79 -11.59 -4.96 14.48
C THR A 79 -11.73 -3.48 14.82
N GLY A 80 -10.81 -2.64 14.31
CA GLY A 80 -10.87 -1.20 14.52
C GLY A 80 -12.09 -0.59 13.84
N PHE A 81 -12.37 -0.94 12.58
CA PHE A 81 -13.55 -0.45 11.86
C PHE A 81 -14.85 -0.88 12.53
N LEU A 82 -14.98 -2.14 12.94
CA LEU A 82 -16.17 -2.62 13.64
C LEU A 82 -16.38 -1.89 14.99
N THR A 83 -15.31 -1.67 15.76
CA THR A 83 -15.36 -0.87 17.00
C THR A 83 -15.83 0.55 16.71
N TRP A 84 -15.24 1.21 15.69
CA TRP A 84 -15.64 2.54 15.28
C TRP A 84 -17.11 2.59 14.86
N PHE A 85 -17.54 1.68 14.00
CA PHE A 85 -18.92 1.64 13.50
C PHE A 85 -19.94 1.52 14.63
N LEU A 86 -19.74 0.57 15.55
CA LEU A 86 -20.62 0.35 16.70
C LEU A 86 -20.63 1.56 17.66
N THR A 87 -19.50 2.24 17.81
CA THR A 87 -19.41 3.47 18.61
C THR A 87 -20.09 4.65 17.89
N ALA A 88 -19.89 4.80 16.59
CA ALA A 88 -20.45 5.90 15.80
C ALA A 88 -21.98 5.87 15.77
N ILE A 89 -22.59 4.66 15.75
CA ILE A 89 -24.03 4.46 15.88
C ILE A 89 -24.52 4.43 17.34
N ARG A 90 -23.64 4.76 18.32
CA ARG A 90 -23.95 4.84 19.76
C ARG A 90 -24.37 3.53 20.42
N LEU A 91 -24.01 2.38 19.86
CA LEU A 91 -24.34 1.08 20.42
C LEU A 91 -23.40 0.67 21.58
N ILE A 92 -22.13 1.04 21.50
CA ILE A 92 -21.11 0.80 22.53
C ILE A 92 -20.27 2.06 22.78
N PRO A 93 -19.71 2.26 23.99
CA PRO A 93 -18.79 3.36 24.25
C PRO A 93 -17.40 3.09 23.65
N PHE A 94 -16.66 4.15 23.31
CA PHE A 94 -15.27 4.05 22.84
C PHE A 94 -14.29 4.05 24.02
N ASN A 95 -13.96 2.87 24.53
CA ASN A 95 -12.99 2.68 25.61
C ASN A 95 -12.14 1.42 25.39
N ALA A 96 -11.12 1.20 26.24
CA ALA A 96 -10.22 0.06 26.11
C ALA A 96 -10.94 -1.31 26.22
N LEU A 97 -11.95 -1.40 27.08
CA LEU A 97 -12.71 -2.65 27.27
C LEU A 97 -13.48 -3.03 26.02
N THR A 98 -14.18 -2.08 25.39
CA THR A 98 -14.93 -2.34 24.16
C THR A 98 -14.00 -2.62 22.98
N CYS A 99 -12.85 -1.93 22.86
CA CYS A 99 -11.82 -2.25 21.87
C CYS A 99 -11.35 -3.72 22.03
N ALA A 100 -11.05 -4.14 23.25
CA ALA A 100 -10.63 -5.52 23.56
C ALA A 100 -11.75 -6.52 23.30
N ALA A 101 -12.98 -6.25 23.75
CA ALA A 101 -14.12 -7.14 23.56
C ALA A 101 -14.44 -7.39 22.09
N VAL A 102 -14.46 -6.35 21.25
CA VAL A 102 -14.69 -6.49 19.80
C VAL A 102 -13.54 -7.26 19.14
N THR A 103 -12.30 -7.00 19.53
CA THR A 103 -11.13 -7.72 19.00
C THR A 103 -11.18 -9.20 19.36
N ILE A 104 -11.50 -9.53 20.61
CA ILE A 104 -11.68 -10.92 21.07
C ILE A 104 -12.85 -11.59 20.34
N LEU A 105 -13.98 -10.91 20.18
CA LEU A 105 -15.13 -11.43 19.44
C LEU A 105 -14.74 -11.80 18.00
N CYS A 106 -14.03 -10.92 17.30
CA CYS A 106 -13.53 -11.22 15.96
C CYS A 106 -12.58 -12.43 15.95
N ALA A 107 -11.67 -12.53 16.92
CA ALA A 107 -10.77 -13.67 17.06
C ALA A 107 -11.54 -14.99 17.30
N VAL A 108 -12.58 -14.96 18.14
CA VAL A 108 -13.47 -16.12 18.39
C VAL A 108 -14.21 -16.54 17.12
N ILE A 109 -14.74 -15.59 16.35
CA ILE A 109 -15.36 -15.87 15.05
C ILE A 109 -14.35 -16.55 14.10
N CYS A 110 -13.13 -16.00 14.00
CA CYS A 110 -12.06 -16.60 13.20
C CYS A 110 -11.71 -18.02 13.67
N PHE A 111 -11.70 -18.27 14.97
CA PHE A 111 -11.45 -19.61 15.52
C PHE A 111 -12.53 -20.63 15.13
N PHE A 112 -13.80 -20.24 15.13
CA PHE A 112 -14.87 -21.12 14.65
C PHE A 112 -14.76 -21.40 13.14
N LEU A 113 -14.33 -20.42 12.36
CA LEU A 113 -14.02 -20.62 10.95
C LEU A 113 -12.85 -21.60 10.76
N LEU A 114 -11.83 -21.57 11.62
CA LEU A 114 -10.72 -22.52 11.61
C LEU A 114 -11.20 -23.96 11.88
N ARG A 115 -12.11 -24.15 12.86
CA ARG A 115 -12.69 -25.48 13.15
C ARG A 115 -13.45 -26.05 11.94
N LYS A 116 -14.18 -25.21 11.22
CA LYS A 116 -14.88 -25.60 10.00
C LYS A 116 -13.88 -26.03 8.92
N GLU A 117 -12.77 -25.32 8.81
CA GLU A 117 -11.69 -25.61 7.86
C GLU A 117 -11.05 -26.98 8.10
N SER A 118 -10.77 -27.32 9.35
CA SER A 118 -10.20 -28.62 9.72
C SER A 118 -11.04 -29.80 9.20
N LYS A 119 -12.37 -29.61 9.09
CA LYS A 119 -13.29 -30.58 8.49
C LYS A 119 -13.22 -30.61 6.95
N GLU A 120 -12.94 -29.46 6.32
CA GLU A 120 -12.92 -29.27 4.87
C GLU A 120 -11.52 -29.50 4.24
N LYS A 121 -10.49 -29.84 5.05
CA LYS A 121 -9.08 -30.01 4.64
C LYS A 121 -8.48 -28.77 3.94
N THR A 122 -8.96 -27.58 4.23
CA THR A 122 -8.40 -26.32 3.68
C THR A 122 -7.28 -25.83 4.59
N GLU A 123 -6.06 -25.65 4.07
CA GLU A 123 -4.92 -25.16 4.84
C GLU A 123 -4.86 -23.64 4.84
N CYS A 124 -5.13 -22.99 5.97
CA CYS A 124 -4.97 -21.54 6.15
C CYS A 124 -3.57 -21.16 6.65
N PHE A 125 -2.86 -22.08 7.29
CA PHE A 125 -1.51 -21.85 7.79
C PHE A 125 -0.46 -22.53 6.89
N PRO A 126 0.48 -21.79 6.30
CA PRO A 126 1.51 -22.33 5.41
C PRO A 126 2.71 -22.88 6.22
N VAL A 127 2.53 -24.01 6.89
CA VAL A 127 3.57 -24.65 7.72
C VAL A 127 4.82 -24.97 6.92
N ASP A 128 4.67 -25.35 5.64
CA ASP A 128 5.75 -25.62 4.70
C ASP A 128 6.52 -24.36 4.26
N ARG A 129 5.96 -23.17 4.50
CA ARG A 129 6.51 -21.84 4.14
C ARG A 129 6.93 -21.00 5.33
N ILE A 130 7.12 -21.58 6.50
CA ILE A 130 7.51 -20.87 7.74
C ILE A 130 8.82 -20.08 7.57
N SER A 131 9.69 -20.48 6.65
CA SER A 131 10.89 -19.72 6.32
C SER A 131 10.60 -18.39 5.63
N LEU A 132 9.56 -18.30 4.80
CA LEU A 132 9.14 -17.05 4.16
C LEU A 132 8.51 -16.13 5.21
N ILE A 133 7.62 -16.66 6.03
CA ILE A 133 7.02 -15.92 7.17
C ILE A 133 8.11 -15.34 8.07
N TYR A 134 9.14 -16.12 8.39
CA TYR A 134 10.27 -15.64 9.19
C TYR A 134 10.96 -14.42 8.54
N TRP A 135 11.22 -14.45 7.23
CA TRP A 135 11.84 -13.33 6.54
C TRP A 135 10.94 -12.10 6.47
N GLU A 136 9.65 -12.28 6.27
CA GLU A 136 8.67 -11.19 6.30
C GLU A 136 8.59 -10.52 7.68
N GLU A 137 8.54 -11.32 8.76
CA GLU A 137 8.58 -10.79 10.13
C GLU A 137 9.90 -10.10 10.44
N LEU A 138 11.01 -10.67 10.01
CA LEU A 138 12.33 -10.07 10.21
C LEU A 138 12.43 -8.71 9.53
N LEU A 139 12.01 -8.62 8.26
CA LEU A 139 12.04 -7.38 7.50
C LEU A 139 11.08 -6.34 8.08
N PHE A 140 9.89 -6.76 8.50
CA PHE A 140 8.95 -5.89 9.20
C PHE A 140 9.55 -5.36 10.50
N PHE A 141 10.08 -6.23 11.35
CA PHE A 141 10.70 -5.85 12.62
C PHE A 141 11.88 -4.89 12.42
N LEU A 142 12.77 -5.19 11.47
CA LEU A 142 13.93 -4.34 11.16
C LEU A 142 13.52 -2.96 10.65
N ALA A 143 12.58 -2.89 9.71
CA ALA A 143 12.12 -1.62 9.18
C ALA A 143 11.37 -0.80 10.26
N PHE A 144 10.52 -1.45 11.05
CA PHE A 144 9.82 -0.82 12.17
C PHE A 144 10.80 -0.31 13.23
N LEU A 145 11.79 -1.12 13.62
CA LEU A 145 12.85 -0.72 14.56
C LEU A 145 13.67 0.46 14.04
N MET A 146 14.12 0.39 12.78
CA MET A 146 14.90 1.45 12.15
C MET A 146 14.14 2.79 12.19
N TRP A 147 12.90 2.80 11.71
CA TRP A 147 12.09 4.01 11.69
C TRP A 147 11.76 4.51 13.10
N THR A 148 11.51 3.61 14.08
CA THR A 148 11.24 3.98 15.47
C THR A 148 12.48 4.60 16.12
N TYR A 149 13.66 4.03 15.91
CA TYR A 149 14.91 4.60 16.41
C TYR A 149 15.17 5.98 15.84
N LEU A 150 15.00 6.17 14.53
CA LEU A 150 15.17 7.47 13.88
C LEU A 150 14.13 8.50 14.34
N ALA A 151 12.89 8.10 14.57
CA ALA A 151 11.86 8.98 15.13
C ALA A 151 12.24 9.51 16.52
N GLY A 152 13.00 8.75 17.30
CA GLY A 152 13.49 9.14 18.62
C GLY A 152 14.43 10.35 18.62
N PHE A 153 15.05 10.72 17.48
CA PHE A 153 15.88 11.92 17.38
C PHE A 153 15.06 13.22 17.28
N ARG A 154 13.79 13.14 16.84
CA ARG A 154 12.85 14.26 16.75
C ARG A 154 11.44 13.82 17.16
N PRO A 155 11.23 13.53 18.47
CA PRO A 155 9.98 12.94 18.94
C PRO A 155 8.84 13.95 19.10
N ALA A 156 9.13 15.25 19.12
CA ALA A 156 8.14 16.28 19.43
C ALA A 156 7.05 16.37 18.36
N ALA A 157 5.79 16.39 18.80
CA ALA A 157 4.62 16.64 17.95
C ALA A 157 4.45 18.15 17.69
N TYR A 158 5.49 18.79 17.16
CA TYR A 158 5.58 20.21 16.89
C TYR A 158 6.05 20.50 15.46
N GLY A 159 5.59 21.61 14.91
CA GLY A 159 5.83 21.99 13.52
C GLY A 159 4.86 21.30 12.54
N THR A 160 4.64 21.92 11.37
CA THR A 160 3.61 21.52 10.41
C THR A 160 2.24 21.32 11.06
N GLU A 161 1.47 20.30 10.69
CA GLU A 161 0.14 20.00 11.25
C GLU A 161 0.17 18.94 12.37
N LYS A 162 1.36 18.59 12.90
CA LYS A 162 1.52 17.52 13.90
C LYS A 162 0.72 17.75 15.18
N PHE A 163 0.62 19.00 15.63
CA PHE A 163 -0.16 19.34 16.82
C PHE A 163 -1.67 19.07 16.61
N MET A 164 -2.18 19.21 15.38
CA MET A 164 -3.56 18.88 15.02
C MET A 164 -3.78 17.37 15.10
N ASP A 165 -2.94 16.58 14.44
CA ASP A 165 -3.05 15.11 14.44
C ASP A 165 -2.91 14.53 15.86
N TYR A 166 -1.94 15.04 16.63
CA TYR A 166 -1.76 14.69 18.04
C TYR A 166 -2.97 15.08 18.89
N GLY A 167 -3.49 16.29 18.67
CA GLY A 167 -4.67 16.80 19.36
C GLY A 167 -5.92 15.94 19.08
N PHE A 168 -6.13 15.50 17.82
CA PHE A 168 -7.22 14.58 17.50
C PHE A 168 -7.08 13.25 18.25
N MET A 169 -5.86 12.71 18.37
CA MET A 169 -5.63 11.50 19.16
C MET A 169 -5.99 11.72 20.64
N GLU A 170 -5.57 12.85 21.23
CA GLU A 170 -5.89 13.19 22.61
C GLU A 170 -7.40 13.42 22.84
N ALA A 171 -8.09 14.07 21.91
CA ALA A 171 -9.55 14.22 21.97
C ALA A 171 -10.26 12.87 21.98
N MET A 172 -9.86 11.94 21.06
CA MET A 172 -10.42 10.61 20.99
C MET A 172 -10.05 9.71 22.17
N MET A 173 -8.86 9.88 22.78
CA MET A 173 -8.48 9.14 24.00
C MET A 173 -9.42 9.45 25.15
N ARG A 174 -9.83 10.70 25.31
CA ARG A 174 -10.75 11.16 26.37
C ARG A 174 -12.22 10.91 26.06
N SER A 175 -12.56 10.71 24.79
CA SER A 175 -13.96 10.53 24.36
C SER A 175 -14.44 9.09 24.53
N THR A 176 -15.70 8.97 24.94
CA THR A 176 -16.45 7.70 24.91
C THR A 176 -17.36 7.59 23.70
N THR A 177 -17.42 8.62 22.87
CA THR A 177 -18.25 8.69 21.66
C THR A 177 -17.43 9.16 20.46
N LEU A 178 -17.83 8.80 19.24
CA LEU A 178 -17.19 9.21 17.99
C LEU A 178 -18.23 9.80 17.02
N PRO A 179 -17.86 10.86 16.27
CA PRO A 179 -16.62 11.62 16.39
C PRO A 179 -16.45 12.27 17.77
N ALA A 180 -15.20 12.49 18.20
CA ALA A 180 -14.91 13.20 19.44
C ALA A 180 -15.22 14.69 19.30
N ARG A 181 -15.37 15.40 20.45
CA ARG A 181 -15.48 16.85 20.43
C ARG A 181 -14.24 17.50 19.84
N ASP A 182 -14.43 18.55 19.06
CA ASP A 182 -13.33 19.32 18.51
C ASP A 182 -12.55 20.07 19.60
N LEU A 183 -11.22 20.22 19.44
CA LEU A 183 -10.36 20.86 20.41
C LEU A 183 -10.40 22.39 20.33
N TRP A 184 -10.68 22.91 19.15
CA TRP A 184 -10.71 24.35 18.85
C TRP A 184 -12.13 24.90 18.80
N TYR A 185 -13.13 24.04 18.64
CA TYR A 185 -14.54 24.38 18.63
C TYR A 185 -15.32 23.45 19.55
N SER A 186 -15.38 23.79 20.83
CA SER A 186 -15.91 22.93 21.89
C SER A 186 -17.39 22.55 21.75
N GLU A 187 -18.19 23.31 21.00
CA GLU A 187 -19.60 22.99 20.72
C GLU A 187 -19.76 21.98 19.58
N GLY A 188 -18.72 21.81 18.74
CA GLY A 188 -18.70 20.90 17.61
C GLY A 188 -17.96 19.60 17.86
N HIS A 189 -17.89 18.80 16.80
CA HIS A 189 -17.13 17.56 16.74
C HIS A 189 -16.07 17.67 15.64
N ILE A 190 -15.04 16.81 15.73
CA ILE A 190 -13.99 16.77 14.72
C ILE A 190 -14.61 16.53 13.33
N ASN A 191 -14.54 17.55 12.48
CA ASN A 191 -14.97 17.50 11.08
C ASN A 191 -13.76 17.35 10.16
N TYR A 192 -13.18 16.17 10.14
CA TYR A 192 -11.97 15.82 9.38
C TYR A 192 -11.93 14.34 9.04
N TYR A 193 -10.99 13.90 8.19
CA TYR A 193 -10.68 12.49 7.95
C TYR A 193 -9.87 11.92 9.13
N TYR A 194 -10.50 11.74 10.27
CA TYR A 194 -9.83 11.35 11.51
C TYR A 194 -9.57 9.84 11.63
N GLY A 195 -9.92 9.05 10.62
CA GLY A 195 -9.81 7.58 10.67
C GLY A 195 -8.38 7.08 10.84
N GLY A 196 -7.39 7.78 10.28
CA GLY A 196 -5.98 7.44 10.49
C GLY A 196 -5.57 7.57 11.95
N GLN A 197 -5.83 8.73 12.56
CA GLN A 197 -5.56 9.00 13.97
C GLN A 197 -6.41 8.11 14.88
N TYR A 198 -7.63 7.76 14.46
CA TYR A 198 -8.47 6.79 15.18
C TYR A 198 -7.80 5.42 15.28
N PHE A 199 -7.24 4.87 14.18
CA PHE A 199 -6.56 3.57 14.26
C PHE A 199 -5.36 3.61 15.19
N ALA A 200 -4.64 4.73 15.27
CA ALA A 200 -3.58 4.93 16.26
C ALA A 200 -4.16 4.89 17.69
N VAL A 201 -5.26 5.60 17.95
CA VAL A 201 -5.94 5.61 19.25
C VAL A 201 -6.53 4.24 19.61
N PHE A 202 -7.13 3.53 18.63
CA PHE A 202 -7.63 2.17 18.82
C PHE A 202 -6.53 1.23 19.31
N LEU A 203 -5.37 1.23 18.65
CA LEU A 203 -4.23 0.42 19.08
C LEU A 203 -3.66 0.89 20.43
N THR A 204 -3.65 2.19 20.69
CA THR A 204 -3.22 2.78 21.96
C THR A 204 -4.10 2.32 23.13
N LYS A 205 -5.45 2.37 22.95
CA LYS A 205 -6.40 1.87 23.95
C LYS A 205 -6.26 0.34 24.14
N LEU A 206 -6.12 -0.42 23.05
CA LEU A 206 -6.00 -1.86 23.08
C LEU A 206 -4.71 -2.36 23.75
N SER A 207 -3.61 -1.61 23.59
CA SER A 207 -2.30 -1.93 24.16
C SER A 207 -2.05 -1.28 25.55
N HIS A 208 -2.99 -0.47 26.06
CA HIS A 208 -2.81 0.32 27.28
C HIS A 208 -1.53 1.18 27.30
N THR A 209 -1.16 1.72 26.13
CA THR A 209 -0.01 2.61 25.97
C THR A 209 -0.44 4.09 26.01
N LYS A 210 0.50 5.02 25.85
CA LYS A 210 0.25 6.47 25.93
C LYS A 210 0.40 7.13 24.58
N VAL A 211 -0.39 8.18 24.31
CA VAL A 211 -0.39 8.92 23.04
C VAL A 211 0.98 9.56 22.77
N GLU A 212 1.69 10.02 23.79
CA GLU A 212 3.02 10.63 23.67
C GLU A 212 4.04 9.72 22.94
N LEU A 213 3.89 8.40 23.12
CA LEU A 213 4.71 7.41 22.44
C LEU A 213 4.06 6.94 21.13
N THR A 214 2.74 6.73 21.17
CA THR A 214 2.05 6.04 20.08
C THR A 214 1.75 6.93 18.88
N TYR A 215 1.79 8.25 19.03
CA TYR A 215 1.81 9.17 17.90
C TYR A 215 2.98 8.85 16.94
N ASN A 216 4.20 8.81 17.48
CA ASN A 216 5.37 8.46 16.68
C ASN A 216 5.38 6.97 16.28
N LEU A 217 4.96 6.10 17.20
CA LEU A 217 4.99 4.66 16.97
C LEU A 217 4.05 4.23 15.85
N MET A 218 2.87 4.87 15.71
CA MET A 218 1.94 4.55 14.62
C MET A 218 2.55 4.83 13.24
N ARG A 219 3.19 5.99 13.04
CA ARG A 219 3.81 6.31 11.75
C ARG A 219 4.97 5.37 11.42
N THR A 220 5.78 4.98 12.42
CA THR A 220 6.90 4.06 12.21
C THR A 220 6.45 2.63 12.03
N PHE A 221 5.33 2.23 12.65
CA PHE A 221 4.65 0.97 12.40
C PHE A 221 4.16 0.87 10.95
N VAL A 222 3.53 1.94 10.45
CA VAL A 222 3.11 2.03 9.04
C VAL A 222 4.32 2.01 8.11
N ALA A 223 5.42 2.69 8.46
CA ALA A 223 6.66 2.67 7.67
C ALA A 223 7.28 1.27 7.57
N GLY A 224 7.22 0.49 8.65
CA GLY A 224 7.60 -0.92 8.66
C GLY A 224 6.71 -1.77 7.75
N LEU A 225 5.39 -1.58 7.80
CA LEU A 225 4.44 -2.24 6.90
C LEU A 225 4.61 -1.79 5.44
N ALA A 226 4.94 -0.52 5.20
CA ALA A 226 5.25 0.02 3.88
C ALA A 226 6.54 -0.57 3.26
N PHE A 227 7.35 -1.27 4.05
CA PHE A 227 8.43 -2.12 3.56
C PHE A 227 7.96 -3.58 3.35
N ALA A 228 7.36 -4.18 4.38
CA ALA A 228 7.08 -5.61 4.40
C ALA A 228 5.92 -6.04 3.47
N MET A 229 4.88 -5.22 3.32
CA MET A 229 3.75 -5.55 2.44
C MET A 229 4.11 -5.49 0.95
N PRO A 230 4.82 -4.44 0.44
CA PRO A 230 5.38 -4.45 -0.91
C PRO A 230 6.35 -5.61 -1.14
N PHE A 231 7.19 -5.95 -0.15
CA PHE A 231 8.05 -7.12 -0.23
C PHE A 231 7.24 -8.39 -0.50
N SER A 232 6.24 -8.70 0.33
CA SER A 232 5.41 -9.92 0.20
C SER A 232 4.65 -9.95 -1.13
N LEU A 233 4.01 -8.84 -1.52
CA LEU A 233 3.26 -8.75 -2.78
C LEU A 233 4.15 -9.01 -4.01
N VAL A 234 5.27 -8.29 -4.10
CA VAL A 234 6.15 -8.36 -5.28
C VAL A 234 6.95 -9.66 -5.28
N TYR A 235 7.32 -10.19 -4.11
CA TYR A 235 7.85 -11.56 -3.97
C TYR A 235 6.87 -12.57 -4.60
N GLN A 236 5.59 -12.49 -4.25
CA GLN A 236 4.56 -13.40 -4.79
C GLN A 236 4.37 -13.21 -6.29
N MET A 237 4.31 -11.95 -6.78
CA MET A 237 4.19 -11.66 -8.21
C MET A 237 5.37 -12.27 -9.00
N MET A 238 6.58 -12.12 -8.49
CA MET A 238 7.78 -12.65 -9.15
C MET A 238 7.85 -14.18 -9.04
N SER A 239 7.50 -14.76 -7.88
CA SER A 239 7.38 -16.21 -7.70
C SER A 239 6.39 -16.82 -8.73
N ASP A 240 5.23 -16.19 -8.92
CA ASP A 240 4.24 -16.63 -9.93
C ASP A 240 4.77 -16.51 -11.35
N ARG A 241 5.59 -15.51 -11.62
CA ARG A 241 6.20 -15.34 -12.95
C ARG A 241 7.28 -16.36 -13.21
N MET A 242 8.01 -16.77 -12.19
CA MET A 242 9.09 -17.78 -12.30
C MET A 242 8.58 -19.22 -12.46
N LYS A 243 7.33 -19.50 -12.05
CA LYS A 243 6.75 -20.84 -12.18
C LYS A 243 6.73 -21.30 -13.63
N GLY A 244 7.28 -22.49 -13.86
CA GLY A 244 7.37 -23.12 -15.19
C GLY A 244 8.54 -22.62 -16.06
N LEU A 245 9.45 -21.81 -15.53
CA LEU A 245 10.70 -21.48 -16.21
C LEU A 245 11.80 -22.47 -15.84
N GLN A 246 12.54 -22.92 -16.85
CA GLN A 246 13.73 -23.74 -16.65
C GLN A 246 14.91 -22.84 -16.20
N LYS A 247 15.04 -22.64 -14.90
CA LYS A 247 16.11 -21.88 -14.25
C LYS A 247 16.66 -22.67 -13.06
N SER A 248 17.88 -22.37 -12.66
CA SER A 248 18.46 -22.99 -11.45
C SER A 248 17.64 -22.65 -10.21
N GLU A 249 17.62 -23.53 -9.22
CA GLU A 249 16.87 -23.35 -7.97
C GLU A 249 17.29 -22.06 -7.25
N LYS A 250 18.59 -21.73 -7.25
CA LYS A 250 19.11 -20.47 -6.69
C LYS A 250 18.48 -19.23 -7.32
N VAL A 251 18.30 -19.23 -8.64
CA VAL A 251 17.65 -18.13 -9.39
C VAL A 251 16.15 -18.09 -9.11
N ILE A 252 15.49 -19.24 -9.05
CA ILE A 252 14.04 -19.33 -8.77
C ILE A 252 13.71 -18.79 -7.37
N LYS A 253 14.56 -19.03 -6.37
CA LYS A 253 14.37 -18.54 -4.99
C LYS A 253 14.90 -17.13 -4.77
N GLY A 254 16.03 -16.76 -5.38
CA GLY A 254 16.69 -15.48 -5.16
C GLY A 254 16.01 -14.28 -5.82
N LEU A 255 15.50 -14.44 -7.05
CA LEU A 255 14.87 -13.35 -7.77
C LEU A 255 13.58 -12.82 -7.13
N PRO A 256 12.65 -13.66 -6.64
CA PRO A 256 11.49 -13.17 -5.90
C PRO A 256 11.86 -12.36 -4.66
N PHE A 257 12.87 -12.83 -3.92
CA PHE A 257 13.37 -12.11 -2.74
C PHE A 257 13.96 -10.75 -3.12
N ALA A 258 14.84 -10.69 -4.12
CA ALA A 258 15.43 -9.43 -4.58
C ALA A 258 14.38 -8.44 -5.09
N ALA A 259 13.42 -8.91 -5.87
CA ALA A 259 12.32 -8.09 -6.38
C ALA A 259 11.45 -7.54 -5.25
N GLY A 260 11.08 -8.38 -4.29
CA GLY A 260 10.33 -7.96 -3.10
C GLY A 260 11.09 -6.96 -2.26
N PHE A 261 12.38 -7.23 -1.98
CA PHE A 261 13.25 -6.34 -1.21
C PHE A 261 13.38 -4.96 -1.88
N THR A 262 13.58 -4.93 -3.20
CA THR A 262 13.62 -3.69 -3.97
C THR A 262 12.30 -2.93 -3.89
N ALA A 263 11.15 -3.61 -3.96
CA ALA A 263 9.85 -2.96 -3.83
C ALA A 263 9.62 -2.37 -2.43
N GLY A 264 9.97 -3.10 -1.37
CA GLY A 264 9.92 -2.61 0.01
C GLY A 264 10.80 -1.38 0.22
N THR A 265 12.04 -1.43 -0.27
CA THR A 265 12.98 -0.30 -0.23
C THR A 265 12.44 0.90 -1.02
N ALA A 266 11.91 0.68 -2.23
CA ALA A 266 11.37 1.74 -3.07
C ALA A 266 10.18 2.46 -2.44
N VAL A 267 9.28 1.74 -1.76
CA VAL A 267 8.12 2.36 -1.10
C VAL A 267 8.49 3.05 0.21
N SER A 268 9.30 2.39 1.07
CA SER A 268 9.52 2.88 2.45
C SER A 268 10.71 3.82 2.60
N ILE A 269 11.75 3.70 1.74
CA ILE A 269 13.06 4.34 1.98
C ILE A 269 13.52 5.23 0.82
N ALA A 270 13.22 4.87 -0.43
CA ALA A 270 13.72 5.61 -1.58
C ALA A 270 13.07 6.99 -1.73
N GLY A 271 13.83 7.94 -2.30
CA GLY A 271 13.35 9.24 -2.73
C GLY A 271 13.02 9.27 -4.23
N ASN A 272 13.03 10.46 -4.83
CA ASN A 272 12.86 10.68 -6.26
C ASN A 272 14.17 11.15 -6.92
N MET A 273 14.16 11.30 -8.25
CA MET A 273 15.35 11.72 -9.02
C MET A 273 15.78 13.17 -8.76
N HIS A 274 14.94 13.99 -8.13
CA HIS A 274 15.33 15.34 -7.72
C HIS A 274 16.58 15.31 -6.81
N TYR A 275 16.60 14.38 -5.84
CA TYR A 275 17.76 14.17 -4.99
C TYR A 275 19.02 13.82 -5.80
N VAL A 276 18.93 12.89 -6.73
CA VAL A 276 20.08 12.45 -7.54
C VAL A 276 20.64 13.63 -8.34
N ILE A 277 19.77 14.42 -8.94
CA ILE A 277 20.16 15.54 -9.81
C ILE A 277 20.69 16.71 -8.96
N TYR A 278 19.91 17.20 -8.00
CA TYR A 278 20.20 18.46 -7.28
C TYR A 278 21.09 18.30 -6.05
N ALA A 279 21.12 17.12 -5.42
CA ALA A 279 21.98 16.87 -4.27
C ALA A 279 23.30 16.19 -4.62
N GLN A 280 23.41 15.58 -5.83
CA GLN A 280 24.60 14.81 -6.19
C GLN A 280 25.23 15.28 -7.51
N ILE A 281 24.46 15.27 -8.63
CA ILE A 281 25.02 15.53 -9.97
C ILE A 281 25.38 17.02 -10.13
N ILE A 282 24.47 17.94 -9.82
CA ILE A 282 24.72 19.39 -9.96
C ILE A 282 25.87 19.84 -9.05
N PRO A 283 25.92 19.53 -7.74
CA PRO A 283 27.05 19.87 -6.89
C PRO A 283 28.39 19.30 -7.38
N LEU A 284 28.38 18.09 -7.96
CA LEU A 284 29.59 17.52 -8.56
C LEU A 284 30.07 18.33 -9.77
N ILE A 285 29.16 18.75 -10.67
CA ILE A 285 29.47 19.56 -11.84
C ILE A 285 29.99 20.94 -11.40
N GLU A 286 29.34 21.58 -10.41
CA GLU A 286 29.75 22.86 -9.85
C GLU A 286 31.17 22.79 -9.30
N LYS A 287 31.48 21.76 -8.51
CA LYS A 287 32.82 21.49 -7.97
C LYS A 287 33.85 21.30 -9.08
N LEU A 288 33.53 20.53 -10.14
CA LEU A 288 34.43 20.28 -11.26
C LEU A 288 34.67 21.53 -12.15
N THR A 289 33.69 22.44 -12.18
CA THR A 289 33.75 23.68 -12.94
C THR A 289 34.23 24.87 -12.13
N GLY A 290 34.64 24.68 -10.86
CA GLY A 290 35.12 25.74 -9.95
C GLY A 290 34.05 26.73 -9.52
N LYS A 291 32.77 26.38 -9.63
CA LYS A 291 31.65 27.18 -9.14
C LYS A 291 31.39 26.90 -7.65
N GLU A 292 30.76 27.85 -6.99
CA GLU A 292 30.26 27.64 -5.64
C GLU A 292 29.25 26.48 -5.61
N VAL A 293 29.42 25.55 -4.64
CA VAL A 293 28.59 24.34 -4.57
C VAL A 293 27.27 24.68 -3.91
N SER A 294 26.16 24.44 -4.62
CA SER A 294 24.81 24.67 -4.10
C SER A 294 24.50 23.75 -2.93
N SER A 295 23.80 24.30 -1.93
CA SER A 295 23.28 23.53 -0.81
C SER A 295 22.00 22.79 -1.21
N TYR A 296 21.75 21.62 -0.60
CA TYR A 296 20.53 20.86 -0.79
C TYR A 296 19.79 20.69 0.52
N TRP A 297 18.52 21.06 0.50
CA TRP A 297 17.61 20.87 1.63
C TRP A 297 16.61 19.76 1.29
N PHE A 298 16.40 18.77 2.19
CA PHE A 298 15.64 17.57 1.87
C PHE A 298 14.18 17.81 1.44
N PRO A 299 13.44 18.86 1.92
CA PRO A 299 12.10 19.18 1.42
C PRO A 299 12.04 19.65 -0.03
N ASP A 300 13.15 20.09 -0.63
CA ASP A 300 13.17 20.57 -2.03
C ASP A 300 12.69 19.49 -3.00
N ALA A 301 12.89 18.21 -2.65
CA ALA A 301 12.39 17.07 -3.42
C ALA A 301 10.85 17.00 -3.49
N THR A 302 10.15 17.73 -2.64
CA THR A 302 8.68 17.74 -2.52
C THR A 302 8.05 19.09 -2.84
N ARG A 303 8.89 20.12 -3.03
CA ARG A 303 8.51 21.52 -3.34
C ARG A 303 9.34 21.99 -4.53
N TYR A 304 9.10 21.42 -5.72
CA TYR A 304 9.89 21.69 -6.92
C TYR A 304 9.11 22.45 -7.98
N ILE A 305 7.92 21.97 -8.37
CA ILE A 305 7.04 22.63 -9.35
C ILE A 305 6.47 23.89 -8.71
N GLY A 306 6.72 25.05 -9.34
CA GLY A 306 6.34 26.36 -8.83
C GLY A 306 7.31 26.97 -7.81
N TYR A 307 8.38 26.26 -7.44
CA TYR A 307 9.43 26.74 -6.54
C TYR A 307 10.78 26.88 -7.26
N ASN A 308 11.06 26.08 -8.27
CA ASN A 308 12.28 26.15 -9.07
C ASN A 308 11.99 25.89 -10.57
N PRO A 309 11.84 26.93 -11.41
CA PRO A 309 11.85 28.34 -11.04
C PRO A 309 10.61 28.76 -10.23
N TYR A 310 10.76 29.84 -9.45
CA TYR A 310 9.67 30.35 -8.63
C TYR A 310 8.51 30.89 -9.50
N ARG A 311 7.29 30.44 -9.18
CA ARG A 311 6.05 30.85 -9.83
C ARG A 311 4.96 30.96 -8.76
N GLU A 312 4.61 32.16 -8.39
CA GLU A 312 3.65 32.41 -7.30
C GLU A 312 2.26 31.82 -7.59
N GLU A 313 1.86 31.81 -8.86
CA GLU A 313 0.51 31.40 -9.29
C GLU A 313 0.33 29.88 -9.33
N ASP A 314 1.40 29.09 -9.21
CA ASP A 314 1.34 27.63 -9.39
C ASP A 314 2.34 26.87 -8.52
N ARG A 315 2.28 27.06 -7.23
CA ARG A 315 3.08 26.30 -6.26
C ARG A 315 2.38 24.99 -5.94
N THR A 316 3.09 23.88 -6.09
CA THR A 316 2.54 22.55 -5.91
C THR A 316 3.31 21.72 -4.87
N ILE A 317 2.69 20.61 -4.45
CA ILE A 317 3.23 19.66 -3.49
C ILE A 317 3.26 18.29 -4.14
N HIS A 318 4.36 17.54 -3.98
CA HIS A 318 4.52 16.19 -4.54
C HIS A 318 5.34 15.30 -3.60
N GLU A 319 4.76 15.06 -2.42
CA GLU A 319 5.37 14.24 -1.39
C GLU A 319 5.34 12.74 -1.74
N PHE A 320 6.18 11.98 -1.03
CA PHE A 320 6.29 10.53 -1.16
C PHE A 320 6.56 9.89 0.23
N PRO A 321 6.33 8.57 0.41
CA PRO A 321 6.31 7.95 1.72
C PRO A 321 7.56 8.19 2.58
N CYS A 322 8.76 8.05 2.03
CA CYS A 322 10.00 8.30 2.77
C CYS A 322 10.05 9.72 3.36
N TYR A 323 9.66 10.74 2.59
CA TYR A 323 9.59 12.13 3.06
C TYR A 323 8.65 12.26 4.26
N SER A 324 7.43 11.70 4.15
CA SER A 324 6.44 11.78 5.23
C SER A 324 6.91 11.06 6.50
N PHE A 325 7.60 9.92 6.36
CA PHE A 325 8.16 9.20 7.51
C PHE A 325 9.29 9.98 8.20
N VAL A 326 10.14 10.67 7.44
CA VAL A 326 11.20 11.55 7.96
C VAL A 326 10.61 12.80 8.60
N LEU A 327 9.67 13.48 7.92
CA LEU A 327 9.00 14.67 8.45
C LEU A 327 8.29 14.37 9.76
N GLY A 328 7.73 13.19 9.87
CA GLY A 328 7.12 12.72 11.10
C GLY A 328 5.65 13.07 11.25
N ASP A 329 4.95 13.28 10.15
CA ASP A 329 3.52 13.53 10.15
C ASP A 329 2.72 12.24 10.27
N LEU A 330 1.68 12.25 11.09
CA LEU A 330 0.69 11.17 11.21
C LEU A 330 -0.58 11.52 10.42
N HIS A 331 -0.40 12.08 9.23
CA HIS A 331 -1.52 12.46 8.38
C HIS A 331 -2.32 11.26 7.88
N ALA A 332 -3.56 11.53 7.52
CA ALA A 332 -4.53 10.57 7.00
C ALA A 332 -3.96 9.68 5.88
N HIS A 333 -3.29 10.27 4.88
CA HIS A 333 -2.70 9.54 3.74
C HIS A 333 -1.52 8.64 4.13
N VAL A 334 -0.79 9.00 5.20
CA VAL A 334 0.35 8.20 5.70
C VAL A 334 -0.17 6.90 6.34
N VAL A 335 -1.13 7.02 7.26
CA VAL A 335 -1.70 5.83 7.91
C VAL A 335 -2.40 4.94 6.89
N ASN A 336 -3.04 5.52 5.88
CA ASN A 336 -3.79 4.77 4.88
C ASN A 336 -2.90 3.91 3.96
N ILE A 337 -1.58 4.12 3.91
CA ILE A 337 -0.65 3.30 3.10
C ILE A 337 -0.85 1.80 3.36
N MET A 338 -0.98 1.38 4.62
CA MET A 338 -1.14 -0.04 4.95
C MET A 338 -2.45 -0.62 4.39
N PHE A 339 -3.55 0.13 4.43
CA PHE A 339 -4.84 -0.31 3.90
C PHE A 339 -4.88 -0.29 2.36
N VAL A 340 -4.23 0.69 1.76
CA VAL A 340 -4.00 0.77 0.31
C VAL A 340 -3.27 -0.47 -0.20
N LEU A 341 -2.17 -0.85 0.44
CA LEU A 341 -1.38 -2.03 0.08
C LEU A 341 -2.18 -3.33 0.26
N LEU A 342 -3.08 -3.39 1.24
CA LEU A 342 -4.01 -4.51 1.41
C LEU A 342 -5.00 -4.60 0.23
N VAL A 343 -5.59 -3.48 -0.20
CA VAL A 343 -6.48 -3.44 -1.38
C VAL A 343 -5.75 -3.91 -2.64
N ILE A 344 -4.52 -3.42 -2.86
CA ILE A 344 -3.70 -3.83 -4.00
C ILE A 344 -3.45 -5.35 -3.99
N ALA A 345 -3.10 -5.92 -2.84
CA ALA A 345 -2.89 -7.36 -2.71
C ALA A 345 -4.17 -8.16 -2.99
N LEU A 346 -5.31 -7.72 -2.45
CA LEU A 346 -6.62 -8.35 -2.70
C LEU A 346 -7.01 -8.29 -4.18
N LEU A 347 -6.77 -7.18 -4.86
CA LEU A 347 -6.99 -7.04 -6.30
C LEU A 347 -6.12 -8.01 -7.10
N TYR A 348 -4.85 -8.16 -6.74
CA TYR A 348 -3.96 -9.12 -7.41
C TYR A 348 -4.44 -10.56 -7.24
N VAL A 349 -4.80 -10.96 -6.01
CA VAL A 349 -5.32 -12.31 -5.73
C VAL A 349 -6.62 -12.56 -6.45
N TRP A 350 -7.53 -11.60 -6.44
CA TRP A 350 -8.82 -11.68 -7.14
C TRP A 350 -8.60 -11.85 -8.65
N LEU A 351 -7.81 -11.00 -9.28
CA LEU A 351 -7.46 -11.08 -10.70
C LEU A 351 -6.88 -12.46 -11.06
N ARG A 352 -5.96 -12.96 -10.23
CA ARG A 352 -5.33 -14.28 -10.38
C ARG A 352 -6.35 -15.43 -10.26
N GLY A 353 -7.38 -15.23 -9.43
CA GLY A 353 -8.48 -16.18 -9.22
C GLY A 353 -9.44 -16.24 -10.38
N VAL A 354 -10.02 -15.09 -10.73
CA VAL A 354 -11.11 -15.00 -11.71
C VAL A 354 -10.65 -15.21 -13.14
N ARG A 355 -9.41 -14.86 -13.45
CA ARG A 355 -8.82 -15.04 -14.77
C ARG A 355 -8.87 -16.50 -15.29
N LYS A 356 -8.85 -17.48 -14.39
CA LYS A 356 -8.92 -18.89 -14.73
C LYS A 356 -10.36 -19.36 -15.01
N LYS A 357 -11.36 -18.55 -14.64
CA LYS A 357 -12.78 -18.86 -14.79
C LYS A 357 -13.35 -18.15 -16.02
N THR A 358 -13.19 -18.74 -17.19
CA THR A 358 -13.88 -18.25 -18.40
C THR A 358 -15.37 -18.57 -18.29
N VAL A 359 -16.21 -17.60 -18.65
CA VAL A 359 -17.66 -17.78 -18.71
C VAL A 359 -18.03 -18.22 -20.14
N PRO A 360 -18.80 -19.30 -20.33
CA PRO A 360 -19.24 -19.72 -21.65
C PRO A 360 -19.96 -18.58 -22.40
N VAL A 361 -19.69 -18.46 -23.67
CA VAL A 361 -20.24 -17.37 -24.51
C VAL A 361 -21.78 -17.39 -24.54
N GLU A 362 -22.36 -18.57 -24.46
CA GLU A 362 -23.81 -18.82 -24.53
C GLU A 362 -24.56 -18.51 -23.23
N THR A 363 -23.85 -18.35 -22.08
CA THR A 363 -24.48 -18.09 -20.78
C THR A 363 -25.34 -16.82 -20.84
N SER A 364 -26.62 -16.96 -20.54
CA SER A 364 -27.58 -15.84 -20.58
C SER A 364 -27.41 -14.90 -19.39
N MET A 365 -27.40 -13.59 -19.66
CA MET A 365 -27.46 -12.55 -18.60
C MET A 365 -28.86 -12.41 -17.95
N LYS A 366 -29.88 -13.12 -18.47
CA LYS A 366 -31.23 -13.15 -17.87
C LYS A 366 -31.33 -14.12 -16.70
N ASP A 367 -30.32 -15.01 -16.52
CA ASP A 367 -30.30 -15.99 -15.45
C ASP A 367 -29.82 -15.36 -14.14
N GLY A 368 -30.61 -15.47 -13.08
CA GLY A 368 -30.25 -15.01 -11.74
C GLY A 368 -29.00 -15.70 -11.18
N LYS A 369 -28.74 -16.96 -11.54
CA LYS A 369 -27.53 -17.69 -11.17
C LYS A 369 -26.28 -17.02 -11.76
N PHE A 370 -26.36 -16.52 -13.00
CA PHE A 370 -25.28 -15.76 -13.62
C PHE A 370 -24.87 -14.56 -12.75
N TRP A 371 -25.85 -13.73 -12.32
CA TRP A 371 -25.59 -12.54 -11.52
C TRP A 371 -25.04 -12.88 -10.13
N LYS A 372 -25.55 -13.93 -9.48
CA LYS A 372 -25.01 -14.40 -8.20
C LYS A 372 -23.54 -14.81 -8.29
N GLU A 373 -23.09 -15.33 -9.43
CA GLU A 373 -21.69 -15.69 -9.67
C GLU A 373 -20.80 -14.47 -10.03
N GLN A 374 -21.39 -13.38 -10.52
CA GLN A 374 -20.66 -12.17 -10.89
C GLN A 374 -20.59 -11.15 -9.76
N LEU A 375 -21.64 -11.05 -8.97
CA LEU A 375 -21.77 -10.17 -7.80
C LEU A 375 -21.46 -10.94 -6.51
N LEU A 376 -21.40 -10.27 -5.39
CA LEU A 376 -21.15 -10.83 -4.04
C LEU A 376 -19.87 -11.69 -3.96
N MET A 377 -18.88 -11.37 -4.78
CA MET A 377 -17.59 -12.06 -4.71
C MET A 377 -16.86 -11.65 -3.42
N PRO A 378 -16.41 -12.60 -2.55
CA PRO A 378 -15.82 -12.27 -1.24
C PRO A 378 -14.70 -11.23 -1.28
N HIS A 379 -13.83 -11.29 -2.30
CA HIS A 379 -12.77 -10.29 -2.46
C HIS A 379 -13.32 -8.90 -2.77
N LEU A 380 -14.32 -8.79 -3.66
CA LEU A 380 -14.93 -7.51 -4.01
C LEU A 380 -15.71 -6.93 -2.83
N LEU A 381 -16.37 -7.76 -2.02
CA LEU A 381 -17.04 -7.33 -0.78
C LEU A 381 -16.05 -6.74 0.24
N VAL A 382 -14.91 -7.40 0.45
CA VAL A 382 -13.86 -6.88 1.35
C VAL A 382 -13.23 -5.61 0.77
N ILE A 383 -12.97 -5.56 -0.54
CA ILE A 383 -12.49 -4.36 -1.21
C ILE A 383 -13.49 -3.21 -1.07
N SER A 384 -14.80 -3.48 -1.24
CA SER A 384 -15.85 -2.47 -1.04
C SER A 384 -15.84 -1.89 0.37
N ALA A 385 -15.71 -2.73 1.40
CA ALA A 385 -15.62 -2.31 2.79
C ALA A 385 -14.37 -1.45 3.04
N LEU A 386 -13.20 -1.84 2.50
CA LEU A 386 -11.98 -1.06 2.62
C LEU A 386 -12.06 0.27 1.87
N LEU A 387 -12.64 0.28 0.67
CA LEU A 387 -12.87 1.53 -0.08
C LEU A 387 -13.86 2.44 0.65
N GLY A 388 -14.90 1.89 1.28
CA GLY A 388 -15.78 2.65 2.17
C GLY A 388 -15.00 3.29 3.32
N MET A 389 -14.15 2.50 3.98
CA MET A 389 -13.28 2.98 5.05
C MET A 389 -12.33 4.11 4.58
N PHE A 390 -11.88 4.11 3.31
CA PHE A 390 -11.04 5.19 2.77
C PHE A 390 -11.75 6.55 2.75
N GLN A 391 -13.06 6.62 2.61
CA GLN A 391 -13.79 7.88 2.69
C GLN A 391 -13.62 8.57 4.05
N TRP A 392 -13.40 7.80 5.10
CA TRP A 392 -13.17 8.27 6.46
C TRP A 392 -11.68 8.38 6.85
N THR A 393 -10.81 7.53 6.28
CA THR A 393 -9.37 7.55 6.57
C THR A 393 -8.60 8.49 5.65
N ASN A 394 -8.91 8.52 4.36
CA ASN A 394 -8.37 9.46 3.36
C ASN A 394 -9.22 9.41 2.08
N PHE A 395 -10.15 10.33 1.93
CA PHE A 395 -11.12 10.33 0.82
C PHE A 395 -10.49 10.25 -0.58
N TRP A 396 -9.31 10.84 -0.76
CA TRP A 396 -8.60 10.78 -2.03
C TRP A 396 -8.26 9.35 -2.47
N ASP A 397 -7.90 8.50 -1.51
CA ASP A 397 -7.60 7.10 -1.79
C ASP A 397 -8.84 6.32 -2.20
N PHE A 398 -10.03 6.68 -1.72
CA PHE A 398 -11.27 6.10 -2.20
C PHE A 398 -11.41 6.27 -3.72
N VAL A 399 -11.29 7.50 -4.23
CA VAL A 399 -11.43 7.80 -5.66
C VAL A 399 -10.35 7.10 -6.48
N ILE A 400 -9.10 7.20 -6.03
CA ILE A 400 -7.94 6.60 -6.72
C ILE A 400 -8.10 5.08 -6.84
N TYR A 401 -8.36 4.40 -5.72
CA TYR A 401 -8.43 2.94 -5.71
C TYR A 401 -9.76 2.39 -6.24
N TYR A 402 -10.81 3.21 -6.31
CA TYR A 402 -11.99 2.88 -7.10
C TYR A 402 -11.64 2.79 -8.59
N VAL A 403 -10.85 3.72 -9.14
CA VAL A 403 -10.37 3.69 -10.53
C VAL A 403 -9.40 2.52 -10.78
N VAL A 404 -8.49 2.23 -9.85
CA VAL A 404 -7.58 1.06 -9.95
C VAL A 404 -8.39 -0.24 -9.95
N THR A 405 -9.43 -0.31 -9.12
CA THR A 405 -10.34 -1.45 -9.07
C THR A 405 -11.09 -1.58 -10.40
N LEU A 406 -11.61 -0.48 -10.95
CA LEU A 406 -12.26 -0.46 -12.27
C LEU A 406 -11.33 -1.02 -13.36
N GLY A 407 -10.09 -0.55 -13.43
CA GLY A 407 -9.10 -1.06 -14.39
C GLY A 407 -8.87 -2.58 -14.24
N THR A 408 -8.72 -3.04 -13.00
CA THR A 408 -8.51 -4.46 -12.71
C THR A 408 -9.74 -5.31 -13.07
N VAL A 409 -10.94 -4.85 -12.74
CA VAL A 409 -12.22 -5.51 -13.05
C VAL A 409 -12.46 -5.55 -14.55
N LEU A 410 -12.21 -4.45 -15.26
CA LEU A 410 -12.38 -4.35 -16.70
C LEU A 410 -11.48 -5.36 -17.44
N PHE A 411 -10.18 -5.38 -17.12
CA PHE A 411 -9.25 -6.32 -17.77
C PHE A 411 -9.56 -7.79 -17.41
N ALA A 412 -9.99 -8.06 -16.18
CA ALA A 412 -10.46 -9.38 -15.80
C ALA A 412 -11.67 -9.80 -16.64
N ASN A 413 -12.65 -8.92 -16.84
CA ASN A 413 -13.87 -9.19 -17.58
C ASN A 413 -13.63 -9.32 -19.10
N ILE A 414 -12.67 -8.59 -19.67
CA ILE A 414 -12.22 -8.80 -21.06
C ILE A 414 -11.76 -10.25 -21.25
N ILE A 415 -11.03 -10.80 -20.30
CA ILE A 415 -10.54 -12.19 -20.36
C ILE A 415 -11.68 -13.17 -20.12
N ARG A 416 -12.50 -12.95 -19.09
CA ARG A 416 -13.56 -13.87 -18.67
C ARG A 416 -14.67 -14.01 -19.69
N PHE A 417 -15.07 -12.90 -20.30
CA PHE A 417 -16.14 -12.86 -21.31
C PHE A 417 -15.63 -12.91 -22.76
N GLN A 418 -14.37 -13.31 -22.94
CA GLN A 418 -13.77 -13.61 -24.25
C GLN A 418 -13.93 -12.46 -25.26
N GLY A 419 -13.82 -11.22 -24.82
CA GLY A 419 -13.94 -10.02 -25.67
C GLY A 419 -15.37 -9.64 -26.06
N LYS A 420 -16.44 -10.26 -25.50
CA LYS A 420 -17.83 -9.90 -25.78
C LYS A 420 -18.20 -8.57 -25.12
N ILE A 421 -18.08 -7.48 -25.86
CA ILE A 421 -18.16 -6.09 -25.39
C ILE A 421 -19.40 -5.85 -24.52
N LYS A 422 -20.61 -6.24 -24.96
CA LYS A 422 -21.85 -6.04 -24.19
C LYS A 422 -21.78 -6.67 -22.80
N LYS A 423 -21.32 -7.92 -22.68
CA LYS A 423 -21.16 -8.61 -21.39
C LYS A 423 -20.10 -7.94 -20.52
N ILE A 424 -18.98 -7.54 -21.12
CA ILE A 424 -17.88 -6.85 -20.43
C ILE A 424 -18.40 -5.56 -19.81
N MET A 425 -19.04 -4.71 -20.60
CA MET A 425 -19.51 -3.40 -20.12
C MET A 425 -20.58 -3.54 -19.04
N VAL A 426 -21.61 -4.37 -19.27
CA VAL A 426 -22.72 -4.54 -18.33
C VAL A 426 -22.25 -5.14 -17.01
N VAL A 427 -21.41 -6.18 -17.04
CA VAL A 427 -20.94 -6.83 -15.79
C VAL A 427 -19.94 -5.93 -15.05
N THR A 428 -19.04 -5.24 -15.79
CA THR A 428 -18.11 -4.29 -15.16
C THR A 428 -18.88 -3.17 -14.48
N PHE A 429 -19.87 -2.59 -15.16
CA PHE A 429 -20.71 -1.54 -14.56
C PHE A 429 -21.44 -2.05 -13.30
N ALA A 430 -22.07 -3.22 -13.37
CA ALA A 430 -22.79 -3.81 -12.24
C ALA A 430 -21.87 -4.08 -11.04
N GLN A 431 -20.67 -4.61 -11.26
CA GLN A 431 -19.68 -4.84 -10.21
C GLN A 431 -19.18 -3.52 -9.60
N MET A 432 -18.93 -2.51 -10.42
CA MET A 432 -18.50 -1.21 -9.91
C MET A 432 -19.62 -0.49 -9.17
N ALA A 433 -20.87 -0.60 -9.62
CA ALA A 433 -22.04 -0.08 -8.91
C ALA A 433 -22.23 -0.78 -7.54
N GLU A 434 -22.07 -2.11 -7.50
CA GLU A 434 -22.08 -2.87 -6.24
C GLU A 434 -20.99 -2.38 -5.28
N ILE A 435 -19.75 -2.24 -5.76
CA ILE A 435 -18.63 -1.77 -4.95
C ILE A 435 -18.90 -0.38 -4.40
N TYR A 436 -19.38 0.55 -5.23
CA TYR A 436 -19.71 1.92 -4.81
C TYR A 436 -20.82 1.95 -3.75
N LEU A 437 -21.92 1.23 -4.01
CA LEU A 437 -23.04 1.18 -3.10
C LEU A 437 -22.66 0.60 -1.73
N LEU A 438 -21.94 -0.52 -1.73
CA LEU A 438 -21.48 -1.14 -0.49
C LEU A 438 -20.47 -0.26 0.25
N ALA A 439 -19.54 0.39 -0.46
CA ALA A 439 -18.60 1.33 0.13
C ALA A 439 -19.33 2.51 0.80
N TYR A 440 -20.36 3.05 0.16
CA TYR A 440 -21.18 4.12 0.71
C TYR A 440 -21.97 3.68 1.96
N LEU A 441 -22.62 2.52 1.89
CA LEU A 441 -23.40 1.98 3.01
C LEU A 441 -22.56 1.67 4.25
N VAL A 442 -21.36 1.14 4.05
CA VAL A 442 -20.43 0.80 5.14
C VAL A 442 -19.99 2.02 5.92
N ILE A 443 -19.83 3.18 5.27
CA ILE A 443 -19.34 4.42 5.90
C ILE A 443 -20.44 5.43 6.22
N LEU A 444 -21.68 5.05 6.05
CA LEU A 444 -22.83 5.96 6.22
C LEU A 444 -22.81 6.79 7.53
N PRO A 445 -22.44 6.24 8.71
CA PRO A 445 -22.38 7.04 9.94
C PRO A 445 -21.38 8.22 9.86
N PHE A 446 -20.30 8.08 9.10
CA PHE A 446 -19.37 9.18 8.85
C PHE A 446 -19.95 10.19 7.86
N THR A 447 -20.48 9.73 6.74
CA THR A 447 -21.00 10.58 5.67
C THR A 447 -22.14 11.47 6.14
N LEU A 448 -22.96 11.00 7.09
CA LEU A 448 -24.09 11.79 7.66
C LEU A 448 -23.64 12.90 8.62
N GLN A 449 -22.38 12.92 9.05
CA GLN A 449 -21.85 13.86 10.04
C GLN A 449 -20.70 14.73 9.50
N PHE A 450 -20.24 14.44 8.28
CA PHE A 450 -19.08 15.10 7.68
C PHE A 450 -19.51 16.19 6.70
N ASP A 451 -19.07 17.42 6.96
CA ASP A 451 -19.24 18.56 6.08
C ASP A 451 -17.99 18.72 5.21
N THR A 452 -18.15 18.64 3.90
CA THR A 452 -17.04 18.75 2.95
C THR A 452 -16.63 20.20 2.71
N MET A 453 -15.32 20.44 2.61
CA MET A 453 -14.74 21.74 2.23
C MET A 453 -14.39 21.80 0.73
N VAL A 454 -14.86 20.83 -0.06
CA VAL A 454 -14.58 20.74 -1.50
C VAL A 454 -15.68 21.40 -2.29
N ASP A 455 -15.30 22.28 -3.22
CA ASP A 455 -16.23 23.11 -4.02
C ASP A 455 -16.17 22.78 -5.53
N GLY A 456 -16.07 21.49 -5.85
CA GLY A 456 -16.14 21.00 -7.22
C GLY A 456 -14.78 20.80 -7.90
N ILE A 457 -14.79 20.75 -9.24
CA ILE A 457 -13.61 20.50 -10.08
C ILE A 457 -13.28 21.75 -10.89
N GLY A 458 -12.01 22.13 -10.89
CA GLY A 458 -11.45 23.20 -11.70
C GLY A 458 -10.59 22.68 -12.86
N ILE A 459 -10.46 23.48 -13.91
CA ILE A 459 -9.52 23.24 -15.02
C ILE A 459 -8.21 23.94 -14.68
N ALA A 460 -7.08 23.21 -14.78
CA ALA A 460 -5.76 23.77 -14.52
C ALA A 460 -5.42 24.87 -15.55
N LYS A 461 -5.13 26.08 -15.06
CA LYS A 461 -4.68 27.20 -15.90
C LYS A 461 -3.18 27.16 -16.16
N TYR A 462 -2.42 26.62 -15.21
CA TYR A 462 -0.97 26.50 -15.26
C TYR A 462 -0.59 25.04 -15.32
N HIS A 463 0.54 24.77 -15.99
CA HIS A 463 1.07 23.43 -16.17
C HIS A 463 2.53 23.37 -15.71
N SER A 464 2.96 22.20 -15.28
CA SER A 464 4.35 21.94 -14.94
C SER A 464 5.24 22.02 -16.19
N TYR A 465 6.46 22.53 -16.04
CA TYR A 465 7.42 22.40 -17.13
C TYR A 465 7.76 20.92 -17.36
N PHE A 466 7.87 20.52 -18.61
CA PHE A 466 8.12 19.12 -18.96
C PHE A 466 9.38 18.53 -18.29
N TYR A 467 10.45 19.33 -18.18
CA TYR A 467 11.67 18.87 -17.49
C TYR A 467 11.44 18.64 -15.99
N GLN A 468 10.55 19.39 -15.33
CA GLN A 468 10.21 19.17 -13.93
C GLN A 468 9.50 17.83 -13.75
N LEU A 469 8.56 17.50 -14.65
CA LEU A 469 7.91 16.18 -14.67
C LEU A 469 8.92 15.05 -14.92
N LEU A 470 9.91 15.28 -15.81
CA LEU A 470 10.98 14.30 -16.05
C LEU A 470 11.88 14.12 -14.83
N VAL A 471 12.22 15.19 -14.11
CA VAL A 471 13.02 15.11 -12.88
C VAL A 471 12.27 14.32 -11.79
N LEU A 472 10.99 14.55 -11.60
CA LEU A 472 10.23 13.89 -10.54
C LEU A 472 9.78 12.48 -10.93
N TRP A 473 9.25 12.30 -12.13
CA TRP A 473 8.51 11.12 -12.56
C TRP A 473 9.11 10.42 -13.79
N GLY A 474 10.17 10.99 -14.40
CA GLY A 474 10.77 10.45 -15.63
C GLY A 474 11.29 9.03 -15.46
N LEU A 475 12.01 8.73 -14.39
CA LEU A 475 12.53 7.39 -14.14
C LEU A 475 11.44 6.32 -14.10
N PRO A 476 10.42 6.41 -13.23
CA PRO A 476 9.37 5.40 -13.16
C PRO A 476 8.45 5.39 -14.40
N ALA A 477 8.19 6.54 -15.03
CA ALA A 477 7.37 6.61 -16.24
C ALA A 477 8.05 5.95 -17.44
N VAL A 478 9.33 6.28 -17.70
CA VAL A 478 10.14 5.65 -18.76
C VAL A 478 10.26 4.16 -18.53
N PHE A 479 10.50 3.73 -17.29
CA PHE A 479 10.52 2.31 -16.97
C PHE A 479 9.18 1.63 -17.27
N THR A 480 8.06 2.22 -16.83
CA THR A 480 6.71 1.69 -17.05
C THR A 480 6.40 1.54 -18.54
N ILE A 481 6.68 2.57 -19.33
CA ILE A 481 6.50 2.54 -20.80
C ILE A 481 7.37 1.43 -21.42
N THR A 482 8.64 1.35 -21.02
CA THR A 482 9.56 0.30 -21.48
C THR A 482 9.04 -1.10 -21.14
N PHE A 483 8.51 -1.28 -19.93
CA PHE A 483 7.94 -2.54 -19.48
C PHE A 483 6.72 -2.92 -20.32
N VAL A 484 5.77 -1.99 -20.52
CA VAL A 484 4.58 -2.19 -21.37
C VAL A 484 4.99 -2.56 -22.80
N ILE A 485 5.88 -1.78 -23.41
CA ILE A 485 6.38 -2.04 -24.78
C ILE A 485 7.02 -3.44 -24.87
N SER A 486 7.85 -3.80 -23.89
CA SER A 486 8.50 -5.12 -23.86
C SER A 486 7.51 -6.26 -23.83
N ILE A 487 6.45 -6.16 -22.99
CA ILE A 487 5.40 -7.18 -22.90
C ILE A 487 4.57 -7.25 -24.19
N LEU A 488 4.17 -6.10 -24.73
CA LEU A 488 3.43 -6.03 -25.99
C LEU A 488 4.23 -6.61 -27.14
N TRP A 489 5.49 -6.24 -27.25
CA TRP A 489 6.41 -6.76 -28.26
C TRP A 489 6.57 -8.29 -28.18
N GLU A 490 6.77 -8.82 -26.96
CA GLU A 490 6.89 -10.27 -26.73
C GLU A 490 5.63 -11.02 -27.14
N LYS A 491 4.44 -10.44 -26.90
CA LYS A 491 3.16 -11.13 -27.13
C LYS A 491 2.61 -10.94 -28.54
N LEU A 492 2.74 -9.75 -29.13
CA LEU A 492 2.18 -9.47 -30.46
C LEU A 492 2.95 -10.16 -31.58
N ARG A 493 4.27 -10.39 -31.43
CA ARG A 493 5.07 -11.10 -32.44
C ARG A 493 4.67 -12.56 -32.64
N GLY A 494 4.11 -13.21 -31.61
CA GLY A 494 3.69 -14.61 -31.66
C GLY A 494 2.19 -14.81 -31.93
N MET A 495 1.46 -13.74 -32.30
CA MET A 495 0.02 -13.80 -32.52
C MET A 495 -0.33 -13.78 -34.02
N GLU A 496 -0.96 -14.84 -34.49
CA GLU A 496 -1.53 -14.91 -35.84
C GLU A 496 -2.73 -13.95 -35.97
N HIS A 497 -3.64 -13.96 -35.01
CA HIS A 497 -4.81 -13.06 -34.94
C HIS A 497 -4.72 -12.10 -33.79
N LYS A 498 -4.56 -10.81 -34.07
CA LYS A 498 -4.43 -9.72 -33.08
C LYS A 498 -5.82 -9.28 -32.60
N SER A 499 -6.16 -9.62 -31.36
CA SER A 499 -7.33 -9.08 -30.67
C SER A 499 -6.99 -8.75 -29.21
N LEU A 500 -7.67 -7.74 -28.65
CA LEU A 500 -7.44 -7.31 -27.27
C LEU A 500 -7.64 -8.48 -26.28
N TYR A 501 -8.69 -9.28 -26.47
CA TYR A 501 -8.94 -10.46 -25.65
C TYR A 501 -7.77 -11.46 -25.69
N ARG A 502 -7.29 -11.81 -26.90
CA ARG A 502 -6.19 -12.78 -27.06
C ARG A 502 -4.90 -12.24 -26.43
N LEU A 503 -4.63 -10.95 -26.63
CA LEU A 503 -3.49 -10.28 -26.03
C LEU A 503 -3.56 -10.35 -24.49
N MET A 504 -4.67 -9.91 -23.90
CA MET A 504 -4.85 -9.94 -22.44
C MET A 504 -4.75 -11.36 -21.87
N LYS A 505 -5.29 -12.36 -22.59
CA LYS A 505 -5.19 -13.77 -22.22
C LYS A 505 -3.75 -14.31 -22.28
N ALA A 506 -2.94 -13.85 -23.22
CA ALA A 506 -1.56 -14.29 -23.42
C ALA A 506 -0.57 -13.67 -22.39
N ILE A 507 -0.89 -12.48 -21.84
CA ILE A 507 -0.05 -11.82 -20.82
C ILE A 507 -0.20 -12.57 -19.48
N ARG A 508 0.87 -12.86 -18.77
CA ARG A 508 0.83 -13.47 -17.42
C ARG A 508 0.15 -12.52 -16.42
N THR A 509 -0.51 -13.07 -15.40
CA THR A 509 -1.29 -12.26 -14.44
C THR A 509 -0.43 -11.21 -13.72
N ALA A 510 0.78 -11.55 -13.30
CA ALA A 510 1.69 -10.59 -12.66
C ALA A 510 2.12 -9.47 -13.62
N ASP A 511 2.45 -9.81 -14.89
CA ASP A 511 2.76 -8.81 -15.93
C ASP A 511 1.56 -7.88 -16.18
N LEU A 512 0.35 -8.43 -16.30
CA LEU A 512 -0.88 -7.65 -16.52
C LEU A 512 -1.18 -6.72 -15.34
N PHE A 513 -1.04 -7.22 -14.11
CA PHE A 513 -1.28 -6.42 -12.92
C PHE A 513 -0.28 -5.27 -12.78
N ALA A 514 1.00 -5.52 -13.05
CA ALA A 514 2.03 -4.47 -13.07
C ALA A 514 1.76 -3.43 -14.16
N ILE A 515 1.25 -3.83 -15.34
CA ILE A 515 0.81 -2.90 -16.39
C ILE A 515 -0.34 -2.02 -15.88
N ILE A 516 -1.35 -2.59 -15.22
CA ILE A 516 -2.48 -1.83 -14.67
C ILE A 516 -1.96 -0.79 -13.68
N MET A 517 -1.14 -1.21 -12.71
CA MET A 517 -0.57 -0.32 -11.69
C MET A 517 0.25 0.80 -12.31
N GLY A 518 1.15 0.47 -13.23
CA GLY A 518 2.01 1.46 -13.89
C GLY A 518 1.25 2.46 -14.76
N LEU A 519 0.23 2.02 -15.50
CA LEU A 519 -0.61 2.92 -16.30
C LEU A 519 -1.50 3.81 -15.42
N CYS A 520 -2.06 3.28 -14.34
CA CYS A 520 -2.77 4.09 -13.35
C CYS A 520 -1.85 5.15 -12.75
N ALA A 521 -0.61 4.79 -12.38
CA ALA A 521 0.36 5.74 -11.85
C ALA A 521 0.69 6.88 -12.83
N ILE A 522 0.89 6.56 -14.13
CA ILE A 522 1.07 7.59 -15.16
C ILE A 522 -0.17 8.50 -15.21
N GLY A 523 -1.37 7.92 -15.21
CA GLY A 523 -2.62 8.70 -15.22
C GLY A 523 -2.72 9.65 -14.03
N LEU A 524 -2.36 9.19 -12.82
CA LEU A 524 -2.38 10.02 -11.61
C LEU A 524 -1.39 11.19 -11.64
N VAL A 525 -0.25 11.04 -12.33
CA VAL A 525 0.70 12.15 -12.56
C VAL A 525 0.16 13.14 -13.60
N VAL A 526 -0.56 12.66 -14.61
CA VAL A 526 -1.06 13.48 -15.72
C VAL A 526 -2.33 14.24 -15.36
N ILE A 527 -3.23 13.66 -14.56
CA ILE A 527 -4.53 14.27 -14.22
C ILE A 527 -4.39 15.69 -13.64
N PRO A 528 -3.48 15.97 -12.67
CA PRO A 528 -3.33 17.32 -12.09
C PRO A 528 -2.84 18.38 -13.08
N GLU A 529 -2.34 17.97 -14.22
CA GLU A 529 -1.95 18.90 -15.30
C GLU A 529 -3.17 19.45 -16.07
N PHE A 530 -4.36 18.81 -15.95
CA PHE A 530 -5.57 19.21 -16.66
C PHE A 530 -6.67 19.67 -15.73
N VAL A 531 -6.86 18.97 -14.60
CA VAL A 531 -7.95 19.22 -13.67
C VAL A 531 -7.48 19.13 -12.21
N TYR A 532 -8.16 19.89 -11.35
CA TYR A 532 -7.91 19.83 -9.91
C TYR A 532 -9.22 19.94 -9.13
N VAL A 533 -9.22 19.49 -7.90
CA VAL A 533 -10.34 19.65 -6.97
C VAL A 533 -10.20 21.02 -6.30
N ARG A 534 -11.25 21.83 -6.38
CA ARG A 534 -11.30 23.14 -5.73
C ARG A 534 -11.42 22.97 -4.22
N ASP A 535 -10.54 23.64 -3.50
CA ASP A 535 -10.51 23.65 -2.04
C ASP A 535 -10.14 25.06 -1.53
N ILE A 536 -9.90 25.18 -0.23
CA ILE A 536 -9.56 26.45 0.42
C ILE A 536 -8.23 27.08 -0.03
N TYR A 537 -7.39 26.38 -0.79
CA TYR A 537 -6.05 26.80 -1.21
C TYR A 537 -6.01 27.44 -2.61
N GLU A 538 -7.07 28.07 -3.07
CA GLU A 538 -7.18 28.59 -4.45
C GLU A 538 -6.11 29.62 -4.84
N ASN A 539 -5.60 30.44 -3.90
CA ASN A 539 -4.66 31.52 -4.18
C ASN A 539 -3.22 31.01 -4.35
N GLY A 540 -2.79 30.82 -5.60
CA GLY A 540 -1.42 30.42 -5.96
C GLY A 540 -1.09 28.93 -5.70
N ASN A 541 -2.02 28.15 -5.11
CA ASN A 541 -1.84 26.74 -4.79
C ASN A 541 -3.02 25.87 -5.27
N ALA A 542 -3.78 26.34 -6.26
CA ALA A 542 -5.06 25.75 -6.67
C ALA A 542 -5.01 24.23 -6.93
N ARG A 543 -3.93 23.72 -7.55
CA ARG A 543 -3.76 22.29 -7.83
C ARG A 543 -2.81 21.56 -6.87
N ALA A 544 -2.29 22.26 -5.85
CA ALA A 544 -1.29 21.71 -4.94
C ALA A 544 -1.76 20.44 -4.23
N ASN A 545 -2.96 20.49 -3.64
CA ASN A 545 -3.53 19.36 -2.91
C ASN A 545 -3.89 18.19 -3.82
N THR A 546 -4.46 18.47 -5.01
CA THR A 546 -4.75 17.44 -6.01
C THR A 546 -3.48 16.75 -6.48
N MET A 547 -2.44 17.53 -6.84
CA MET A 547 -1.14 16.98 -7.25
C MET A 547 -0.55 16.13 -6.13
N PHE A 548 -0.52 16.63 -4.91
CA PHE A 548 -0.01 15.91 -3.75
C PHE A 548 -0.67 14.54 -3.57
N LYS A 549 -1.98 14.52 -3.47
CA LYS A 549 -2.72 13.29 -3.16
C LYS A 549 -2.63 12.25 -4.27
N LEU A 550 -2.71 12.69 -5.54
CA LEU A 550 -2.63 11.78 -6.68
C LEU A 550 -1.20 11.26 -6.90
N THR A 551 -0.19 12.13 -6.83
CA THR A 551 1.19 11.71 -7.08
C THR A 551 1.78 10.89 -5.93
N TYR A 552 1.29 11.04 -4.70
CA TYR A 552 1.65 10.18 -3.58
C TYR A 552 1.30 8.71 -3.86
N GLN A 553 0.09 8.46 -4.35
CA GLN A 553 -0.34 7.12 -4.71
C GLN A 553 0.33 6.62 -6.01
N ALA A 554 0.58 7.52 -6.96
CA ALA A 554 1.37 7.19 -8.14
C ALA A 554 2.77 6.67 -7.77
N TYR A 555 3.43 7.28 -6.78
CA TYR A 555 4.74 6.85 -6.28
C TYR A 555 4.71 5.41 -5.79
N ILE A 556 3.71 5.03 -4.96
CA ILE A 556 3.55 3.66 -4.45
C ILE A 556 3.34 2.67 -5.61
N MET A 557 2.47 2.99 -6.55
CA MET A 557 2.19 2.12 -7.70
C MET A 557 3.41 1.97 -8.61
N PHE A 558 4.16 3.03 -8.86
CA PHE A 558 5.42 2.99 -9.60
C PHE A 558 6.48 2.14 -8.90
N ALA A 559 6.63 2.28 -7.58
CA ALA A 559 7.57 1.50 -6.79
C ALA A 559 7.28 -0.01 -6.88
N LEU A 560 6.01 -0.41 -6.80
CA LEU A 560 5.59 -1.80 -6.98
C LEU A 560 5.84 -2.29 -8.42
N THR A 561 5.53 -1.47 -9.43
CA THR A 561 5.74 -1.79 -10.84
C THR A 561 7.22 -1.95 -11.16
N MET A 562 8.08 -1.05 -10.67
CA MET A 562 9.52 -1.12 -10.84
C MET A 562 10.13 -2.32 -10.10
N GLY A 563 9.75 -2.52 -8.83
CA GLY A 563 10.23 -3.64 -8.02
C GLY A 563 9.99 -5.00 -8.70
N TYR A 564 8.80 -5.20 -9.29
CA TYR A 564 8.50 -6.39 -10.07
C TYR A 564 9.16 -6.39 -11.46
N GLY A 565 8.91 -5.33 -12.23
CA GLY A 565 9.16 -5.28 -13.66
C GLY A 565 10.66 -5.31 -14.02
N ILE A 566 11.52 -4.66 -13.22
CA ILE A 566 12.97 -4.65 -13.40
C ILE A 566 13.50 -6.09 -13.41
N TYR A 567 13.23 -6.87 -12.38
CA TYR A 567 13.72 -8.25 -12.26
C TYR A 567 13.06 -9.17 -13.29
N ARG A 568 11.79 -8.90 -13.63
CA ARG A 568 11.11 -9.62 -14.72
C ARG A 568 11.81 -9.40 -16.07
N LEU A 569 12.18 -8.17 -16.41
CA LEU A 569 12.88 -7.87 -17.66
C LEU A 569 14.31 -8.42 -17.67
N LEU A 570 15.06 -8.26 -16.59
CA LEU A 570 16.41 -8.79 -16.46
C LEU A 570 16.45 -10.32 -16.61
N ALA A 571 15.51 -11.03 -15.98
CA ALA A 571 15.52 -12.49 -15.94
C ALA A 571 14.91 -13.17 -17.17
N VAL A 572 13.89 -12.54 -17.79
CA VAL A 572 13.03 -13.22 -18.76
C VAL A 572 13.05 -12.58 -20.15
N SER A 573 13.30 -11.28 -20.28
CA SER A 573 13.33 -10.64 -21.59
C SER A 573 14.42 -11.25 -22.48
N ARG A 574 14.10 -11.47 -23.77
CA ARG A 574 15.07 -11.92 -24.77
C ARG A 574 15.84 -10.76 -25.39
N GLN A 575 15.29 -9.54 -25.34
CA GLN A 575 15.86 -8.35 -25.96
C GLN A 575 16.88 -7.71 -25.02
N LYS A 576 18.13 -7.55 -25.48
CA LYS A 576 19.22 -6.91 -24.70
C LYS A 576 18.89 -5.48 -24.28
N VAL A 577 18.23 -4.71 -25.15
CA VAL A 577 17.89 -3.29 -24.91
C VAL A 577 17.01 -3.15 -23.66
N PHE A 578 15.98 -4.00 -23.49
CA PHE A 578 15.12 -3.93 -22.31
C PHE A 578 15.83 -4.33 -21.02
N LYS A 579 16.81 -5.24 -21.11
CA LYS A 579 17.67 -5.59 -19.97
C LYS A 579 18.58 -4.42 -19.57
N ILE A 580 19.19 -3.74 -20.55
CA ILE A 580 20.06 -2.58 -20.30
C ILE A 580 19.25 -1.46 -19.64
N ILE A 581 18.11 -1.08 -20.21
CA ILE A 581 17.23 -0.05 -19.62
C ILE A 581 16.84 -0.43 -18.19
N SER A 582 16.47 -1.69 -17.95
CA SER A 582 16.13 -2.16 -16.61
C SER A 582 17.29 -2.09 -15.62
N GLY A 583 18.51 -2.39 -16.07
CA GLY A 583 19.73 -2.25 -15.27
C GLY A 583 20.02 -0.79 -14.91
N ILE A 584 19.86 0.11 -15.86
CA ILE A 584 19.99 1.56 -15.64
C ILE A 584 18.93 2.06 -14.67
N CYS A 585 17.67 1.65 -14.85
CA CYS A 585 16.60 2.02 -13.93
C CYS A 585 16.82 1.49 -12.52
N LEU A 586 17.34 0.26 -12.37
CA LEU A 586 17.72 -0.28 -11.06
C LEU A 586 18.83 0.52 -10.40
N PHE A 587 19.86 0.89 -11.17
CA PHE A 587 20.95 1.71 -10.67
C PHE A 587 20.45 3.05 -10.12
N PHE A 588 19.65 3.78 -10.89
CA PHE A 588 19.09 5.05 -10.45
C PHE A 588 18.11 4.89 -9.27
N LEU A 589 17.27 3.84 -9.27
CA LEU A 589 16.40 3.55 -8.14
C LEU A 589 17.19 3.33 -6.85
N ILE A 590 18.28 2.56 -6.91
CA ILE A 590 19.17 2.36 -5.75
C ILE A 590 19.82 3.70 -5.35
N TRP A 591 20.21 4.54 -6.31
CA TRP A 591 20.80 5.85 -6.02
C TRP A 591 19.83 6.79 -5.29
N THR A 592 18.51 6.71 -5.60
CA THR A 592 17.48 7.51 -4.88
C THR A 592 17.35 7.13 -3.41
N VAL A 593 17.83 5.95 -2.98
CA VAL A 593 17.88 5.55 -1.54
C VAL A 593 18.78 6.48 -0.74
N GLY A 594 19.78 7.10 -1.36
CA GLY A 594 20.64 8.10 -0.72
C GLY A 594 19.89 9.33 -0.19
N TYR A 595 18.66 9.59 -0.66
CA TYR A 595 17.78 10.62 -0.12
C TYR A 595 17.54 10.43 1.39
N PHE A 596 17.29 9.22 1.81
CA PHE A 596 17.11 8.86 3.22
C PHE A 596 18.32 9.25 4.09
N GLY A 597 19.55 9.06 3.61
CA GLY A 597 20.76 9.44 4.33
C GLY A 597 21.01 10.95 4.38
N LYS A 598 20.35 11.73 3.51
CA LYS A 598 20.46 13.19 3.46
C LYS A 598 19.35 13.89 4.25
N SER A 599 18.24 13.20 4.48
CA SER A 599 17.07 13.69 5.22
C SER A 599 17.20 13.42 6.72
#